data_dd63fb3ab247a8088ad57266b9e487fd
#
_entry.id   dd63fb3ab247a8088ad57266b9e487fd
#
_cell.length_a   1.000
_cell.length_b   1.000
_cell.length_c   1.000
_cell.angle_alpha   90.00
_cell.angle_beta   90.00
_cell.angle_gamma   90.00
#
_symmetry.space_group_name_H-M   'P 1'
#
loop_
_entity.id
_entity.type
_entity.pdbx_description
1 polymer ?
#
loop_
_entity_poly.entity_id
_entity_poly.type
_entity_poly.pdbx_seq_one_letter_code
_entity_poly.pdbx_strand_id
1 'polypeptide(L)'
;LITAKISTSDGETVLSGTVFGKNEPRLVDINGYDVEAVLDEHMLILFGKDKPGLIGNIGCVLGNKKINIAHMTFGRKKSGGNAITIINVDAAVPQECLREIEQLDHIEAAHLIHL
;
A
#
# COMPACT_ATOMS: atom_id res chain seq x y z
N LEU A 1 11.16 15.57 -9.68
CA LEU A 1 10.98 14.19 -9.18
C LEU A 1 12.08 13.85 -8.18
N ILE A 2 11.69 13.30 -7.08
CA ILE A 2 12.61 12.82 -6.06
C ILE A 2 12.41 11.32 -5.94
N THR A 3 13.48 10.56 -6.13
CA THR A 3 13.44 9.12 -5.92
C THR A 3 13.92 8.81 -4.51
N ALA A 4 13.16 8.02 -3.79
CA ALA A 4 13.45 7.66 -2.42
C ALA A 4 13.30 6.16 -2.20
N LYS A 5 14.09 5.62 -1.28
CA LYS A 5 13.90 4.26 -0.80
C LYS A 5 12.99 4.31 0.41
N ILE A 6 11.97 3.47 0.40
CA ILE A 6 10.97 3.42 1.45
C ILE A 6 11.19 2.13 2.24
N SER A 7 11.56 2.27 3.52
CA SER A 7 11.75 1.13 4.41
C SER A 7 10.42 0.79 5.07
N THR A 8 10.12 -0.50 5.16
CA THR A 8 8.86 -0.97 5.75
C THR A 8 9.04 -1.38 7.20
N SER A 9 7.92 -1.49 7.91
CA SER A 9 7.94 -1.81 9.34
C SER A 9 8.35 -3.26 9.64
N ASP A 10 8.37 -4.13 8.64
CA ASP A 10 8.90 -5.49 8.79
C ASP A 10 10.44 -5.55 8.73
N GLY A 11 11.07 -4.42 8.47
CA GLY A 11 12.50 -4.19 8.67
C GLY A 11 13.42 -4.62 7.55
N GLU A 12 13.02 -5.54 6.70
CA GLU A 12 13.93 -6.12 5.71
C GLU A 12 13.63 -5.73 4.28
N THR A 13 12.39 -5.42 3.97
CA THR A 13 11.98 -5.09 2.62
C THR A 13 12.15 -3.60 2.36
N VAL A 14 12.85 -3.28 1.29
CA VAL A 14 13.02 -1.91 0.84
C VAL A 14 12.27 -1.74 -0.47
N LEU A 15 11.35 -0.77 -0.49
CA LEU A 15 10.62 -0.40 -1.69
C LEU A 15 11.28 0.85 -2.26
N SER A 16 11.40 0.90 -3.58
CA SER A 16 11.89 2.09 -4.27
C SER A 16 10.73 2.83 -4.88
N GLY A 17 10.62 4.10 -4.58
CA GLY A 17 9.54 4.93 -5.09
C GLY A 17 10.02 6.29 -5.54
N THR A 18 9.24 6.91 -6.42
CA THR A 18 9.47 8.25 -6.91
C THR A 18 8.37 9.16 -6.39
N VAL A 19 8.76 10.28 -5.80
CA VAL A 19 7.86 11.25 -5.22
C VAL A 19 7.89 12.53 -6.04
N PHE A 20 6.73 13.09 -6.32
CA PHE A 20 6.58 14.32 -7.09
C PHE A 20 5.86 15.39 -6.27
N GLY A 21 6.34 16.63 -6.36
CA GLY A 21 5.73 17.77 -5.69
C GLY A 21 6.43 18.16 -4.39
N LYS A 22 6.40 19.45 -4.06
CA LYS A 22 7.01 19.99 -2.85
C LYS A 22 6.00 20.25 -1.73
N ASN A 23 4.82 20.76 -2.08
CA ASN A 23 3.81 21.15 -1.10
C ASN A 23 2.82 20.03 -0.81
N GLU A 24 2.52 19.23 -1.81
CA GLU A 24 1.68 18.05 -1.68
C GLU A 24 2.39 16.88 -2.35
N PRO A 25 3.36 16.29 -1.65
CA PRO A 25 4.12 15.20 -2.25
C PRO A 25 3.21 14.01 -2.53
N ARG A 26 3.32 13.48 -3.74
CA ARG A 26 2.60 12.28 -4.15
C ARG A 26 3.59 11.24 -4.60
N LEU A 27 3.32 10.02 -4.18
CA LEU A 27 4.07 8.87 -4.65
C LEU A 27 3.53 8.51 -6.04
N VAL A 28 4.39 8.56 -7.05
CA VAL A 28 3.98 8.37 -8.44
C VAL A 28 4.51 7.09 -9.06
N ASP A 29 5.47 6.44 -8.43
CA ASP A 29 6.01 5.16 -8.87
C ASP A 29 6.52 4.37 -7.68
N ILE A 30 6.18 3.08 -7.62
CA ILE A 30 6.73 2.14 -6.65
C ILE A 30 7.14 0.88 -7.42
N ASN A 31 8.42 0.58 -7.45
CA ASN A 31 8.97 -0.64 -8.06
C ASN A 31 8.44 -0.88 -9.49
N GLY A 32 8.29 0.19 -10.27
CA GLY A 32 7.82 0.10 -11.64
C GLY A 32 6.30 0.11 -11.79
N TYR A 33 5.55 0.19 -10.70
CA TYR A 33 4.10 0.37 -10.75
C TYR A 33 3.78 1.86 -10.84
N ASP A 34 2.99 2.25 -11.81
CA ASP A 34 2.48 3.61 -11.91
C ASP A 34 1.37 3.80 -10.88
N VAL A 35 1.53 4.78 -10.01
CA VAL A 35 0.55 5.10 -8.98
C VAL A 35 0.42 6.61 -8.86
N GLU A 36 -0.60 7.05 -8.15
CA GLU A 36 -0.71 8.44 -7.73
C GLU A 36 -1.31 8.44 -6.34
N ALA A 37 -0.46 8.31 -5.32
CA ALA A 37 -0.88 8.16 -3.95
C ALA A 37 -0.41 9.32 -3.09
N VAL A 38 -1.27 9.75 -2.17
CA VAL A 38 -0.91 10.77 -1.19
C VAL A 38 0.06 10.15 -0.19
N LEU A 39 1.18 10.83 0.05
CA LEU A 39 2.09 10.43 1.12
C LEU A 39 1.50 10.85 2.46
N ASP A 40 1.40 9.91 3.37
CA ASP A 40 0.85 10.15 4.69
C ASP A 40 1.60 9.30 5.72
N GLU A 41 1.31 9.58 6.99
CA GLU A 41 2.02 8.97 8.11
C GLU A 41 1.87 7.45 8.16
N HIS A 42 0.67 6.95 7.89
CA HIS A 42 0.39 5.52 7.91
C HIS A 42 -0.11 5.06 6.56
N MET A 43 0.65 4.18 5.92
CA MET A 43 0.31 3.64 4.61
C MET A 43 0.48 2.14 4.61
N LEU A 44 -0.43 1.46 3.92
CA LEU A 44 -0.36 0.03 3.68
C LEU A 44 -0.22 -0.18 2.18
N ILE A 45 0.83 -0.90 1.77
CA ILE A 45 1.10 -1.17 0.36
C ILE A 45 0.94 -2.65 0.12
N LEU A 46 0.05 -2.99 -0.80
CA LEU A 46 -0.28 -4.38 -1.12
C LEU A 46 0.07 -4.67 -2.58
N PHE A 47 0.79 -5.75 -2.79
CA PHE A 47 1.06 -6.28 -4.12
C PHE A 47 0.27 -7.55 -4.32
N GLY A 48 -0.34 -7.70 -5.47
CA GLY A 48 -1.10 -8.89 -5.77
C GLY A 48 -1.82 -8.80 -7.09
N LYS A 49 -2.81 -9.68 -7.26
CA LYS A 49 -3.63 -9.72 -8.47
C LYS A 49 -4.88 -8.89 -8.28
N ASP A 50 -5.30 -8.21 -9.34
CA ASP A 50 -6.54 -7.45 -9.35
C ASP A 50 -7.71 -8.43 -9.51
N LYS A 51 -8.34 -8.80 -8.40
CA LYS A 51 -9.45 -9.75 -8.36
C LYS A 51 -10.65 -9.17 -7.65
N PRO A 52 -11.86 -9.46 -8.13
CA PRO A 52 -13.07 -9.01 -7.44
C PRO A 52 -13.13 -9.51 -6.00
N GLY A 53 -13.65 -8.69 -5.12
CA GLY A 53 -13.82 -9.05 -3.71
C GLY A 53 -12.62 -8.80 -2.82
N LEU A 54 -11.43 -8.60 -3.39
CA LEU A 54 -10.22 -8.37 -2.60
C LEU A 54 -10.34 -7.10 -1.75
N ILE A 55 -10.83 -6.03 -2.34
CA ILE A 55 -11.00 -4.75 -1.64
C ILE A 55 -11.98 -4.89 -0.48
N GLY A 56 -13.07 -5.62 -0.67
CA GLY A 56 -14.04 -5.90 0.39
C GLY A 56 -13.41 -6.68 1.54
N ASN A 57 -12.60 -7.67 1.23
CA ASN A 57 -11.91 -8.47 2.25
C ASN A 57 -10.91 -7.63 3.04
N ILE A 58 -10.14 -6.80 2.37
CA ILE A 58 -9.21 -5.88 3.04
C ILE A 58 -9.97 -4.90 3.94
N GLY A 59 -11.06 -4.34 3.43
CA GLY A 59 -11.90 -3.43 4.21
C GLY A 59 -12.48 -4.08 5.45
N CYS A 60 -12.88 -5.34 5.36
CA CYS A 60 -13.37 -6.09 6.52
C CYS A 60 -12.28 -6.29 7.58
N VAL A 61 -11.07 -6.65 7.17
CA VAL A 61 -9.97 -6.85 8.12
C VAL A 61 -9.65 -5.55 8.85
N LEU A 62 -9.54 -4.45 8.12
CA LEU A 62 -9.24 -3.14 8.72
C LEU A 62 -10.41 -2.65 9.59
N GLY A 63 -11.64 -2.82 9.11
CA GLY A 63 -12.83 -2.41 9.85
C GLY A 63 -13.01 -3.16 11.16
N ASN A 64 -12.67 -4.45 11.19
CA ASN A 64 -12.71 -5.25 12.42
C ASN A 64 -11.73 -4.75 13.48
N LYS A 65 -10.68 -4.07 13.07
CA LYS A 65 -9.71 -3.45 13.97
C LYS A 65 -9.99 -1.96 14.20
N LYS A 66 -11.14 -1.47 13.72
CA LYS A 66 -11.58 -0.07 13.83
C LYS A 66 -10.59 0.91 13.20
N ILE A 67 -9.98 0.52 12.11
CA ILE A 67 -9.07 1.36 11.34
C ILE A 67 -9.82 1.92 10.15
N ASN A 68 -9.91 3.24 10.06
CA ASN A 68 -10.54 3.90 8.92
C ASN A 68 -9.59 4.03 7.76
N ILE A 69 -10.12 3.80 6.57
CA ILE A 69 -9.41 4.03 5.32
C ILE A 69 -9.68 5.47 4.91
N ALA A 70 -8.62 6.28 4.82
CA ALA A 70 -8.72 7.67 4.40
C ALA A 70 -8.68 7.79 2.87
N HIS A 71 -7.78 7.07 2.24
CA HIS A 71 -7.63 7.03 0.78
C HIS A 71 -7.24 5.64 0.34
N MET A 72 -7.63 5.29 -0.87
CA MET A 72 -7.23 4.03 -1.50
C MET A 72 -6.85 4.34 -2.95
N THR A 73 -5.68 3.89 -3.35
CA THR A 73 -5.14 4.16 -4.67
C THR A 73 -4.71 2.85 -5.31
N PHE A 74 -4.98 2.71 -6.60
CA PHE A 74 -4.62 1.52 -7.36
C PHE A 74 -3.61 1.90 -8.43
N GLY A 75 -2.64 1.02 -8.64
CA GLY A 75 -1.70 1.14 -9.71
C GLY A 75 -1.53 -0.19 -10.42
N ARG A 76 -1.03 -0.13 -11.66
CA ARG A 76 -0.80 -1.31 -12.47
C ARG A 76 0.58 -1.26 -13.08
N LYS A 77 1.17 -2.43 -13.26
CA LYS A 77 2.40 -2.55 -14.01
C LYS A 77 2.05 -2.52 -15.49
N LYS A 78 2.89 -1.86 -16.30
CA LYS A 78 2.63 -1.67 -17.74
C LYS A 78 2.51 -2.99 -18.52
N SER A 79 3.05 -4.07 -17.99
CA SER A 79 3.10 -5.35 -18.69
C SER A 79 2.74 -6.49 -17.75
N GLY A 80 1.46 -6.69 -17.45
CA GLY A 80 1.10 -7.84 -16.66
C GLY A 80 -0.21 -7.68 -15.90
N GLY A 81 -0.67 -8.76 -15.28
CA GLY A 81 -1.90 -8.79 -14.51
C GLY A 81 -1.73 -8.45 -13.03
N ASN A 82 -0.54 -8.02 -12.60
CA ASN A 82 -0.30 -7.65 -11.23
C ASN A 82 -0.72 -6.21 -10.97
N ALA A 83 -1.16 -5.96 -9.75
CA ALA A 83 -1.61 -4.64 -9.33
C ALA A 83 -1.01 -4.28 -7.98
N ILE A 84 -0.96 -3.00 -7.69
CA ILE A 84 -0.58 -2.47 -6.39
C ILE A 84 -1.78 -1.73 -5.81
N THR A 85 -2.00 -1.90 -4.53
CA THR A 85 -3.03 -1.16 -3.80
C THR A 85 -2.35 -0.40 -2.66
N ILE A 86 -2.59 0.89 -2.59
CA ILE A 86 -2.04 1.73 -1.54
C ILE A 86 -3.19 2.26 -0.71
N ILE A 87 -3.16 1.97 0.58
CA ILE A 87 -4.22 2.36 1.50
C ILE A 87 -3.63 3.31 2.54
N ASN A 88 -4.15 4.53 2.56
CA ASN A 88 -3.84 5.50 3.59
C ASN A 88 -4.83 5.30 4.73
N VAL A 89 -4.34 5.04 5.92
CA VAL A 89 -5.17 4.78 7.09
C VAL A 89 -4.92 5.83 8.17
N ASP A 90 -5.88 5.99 9.06
CA ASP A 90 -5.83 7.03 10.09
C ASP A 90 -5.19 6.58 11.40
N ALA A 91 -4.72 5.35 11.45
CA ALA A 91 -4.09 4.79 12.64
C ALA A 91 -3.06 3.73 12.26
N ALA A 92 -2.15 3.44 13.17
CA ALA A 92 -1.16 2.39 12.94
C ALA A 92 -1.84 1.04 12.80
N VAL A 93 -1.40 0.25 11.81
CA VAL A 93 -1.93 -1.09 11.57
C VAL A 93 -1.17 -2.09 12.45
N PRO A 94 -1.84 -2.84 13.32
CA PRO A 94 -1.18 -3.87 14.12
C PRO A 94 -0.58 -4.97 13.26
N GLN A 95 0.50 -5.58 13.73
CA GLN A 95 1.15 -6.68 13.02
C GLN A 95 0.22 -7.85 12.76
N GLU A 96 -0.66 -8.18 13.69
CA GLU A 96 -1.63 -9.26 13.49
C GLU A 96 -2.61 -8.96 12.36
N CYS A 97 -2.98 -7.69 12.20
CA CYS A 97 -3.83 -7.24 11.10
C CYS A 97 -3.11 -7.39 9.76
N LEU A 98 -1.83 -7.02 9.71
CA LEU A 98 -1.01 -7.18 8.52
C LEU A 98 -0.92 -8.66 8.14
N ARG A 99 -0.75 -9.55 9.11
CA ARG A 99 -0.70 -11.00 8.86
C ARG A 99 -2.02 -11.53 8.31
N GLU A 100 -3.15 -11.05 8.83
CA GLU A 100 -4.45 -11.43 8.28
C GLU A 100 -4.59 -11.01 6.82
N ILE A 101 -4.13 -9.81 6.48
CA ILE A 101 -4.16 -9.32 5.11
C ILE A 101 -3.25 -10.17 4.21
N GLU A 102 -2.07 -10.52 4.68
CA GLU A 102 -1.14 -11.37 3.92
C GLU A 102 -1.71 -12.76 3.63
N GLN A 103 -2.63 -13.25 4.45
CA GLN A 103 -3.28 -14.53 4.27
C GLN A 103 -4.44 -14.49 3.26
N LEU A 104 -4.88 -13.31 2.84
CA LEU A 104 -5.97 -13.20 1.86
C LEU A 104 -5.52 -13.73 0.51
N ASP A 105 -6.45 -14.38 -0.20
CA ASP A 105 -6.19 -14.86 -1.54
C ASP A 105 -5.80 -13.69 -2.45
N HIS A 106 -4.86 -13.94 -3.36
CA HIS A 106 -4.38 -12.98 -4.36
C HIS A 106 -3.49 -11.86 -3.80
N ILE A 107 -3.20 -11.84 -2.51
CA ILE A 107 -2.18 -10.96 -1.95
C ILE A 107 -0.83 -11.66 -2.00
N GLU A 108 0.13 -11.08 -2.70
CA GLU A 108 1.49 -11.61 -2.79
C GLU A 108 2.39 -11.04 -1.71
N ALA A 109 2.22 -9.77 -1.39
CA ALA A 109 3.01 -9.10 -0.35
C ALA A 109 2.23 -7.91 0.22
N ALA A 110 2.46 -7.64 1.50
CA ALA A 110 1.87 -6.50 2.19
C ALA A 110 2.93 -5.83 3.05
N HIS A 111 2.99 -4.50 2.97
CA HIS A 111 4.00 -3.72 3.68
C HIS A 111 3.35 -2.53 4.38
N LEU A 112 3.80 -2.26 5.61
CA LEU A 112 3.43 -1.06 6.34
C LEU A 112 4.51 -0.02 6.18
N ILE A 113 4.10 1.22 5.95
CA ILE A 113 5.01 2.35 5.84
C ILE A 113 4.64 3.37 6.91
N HIS A 114 5.64 3.82 7.64
CA HIS A 114 5.52 4.91 8.59
C HIS A 114 6.46 6.03 8.16
N LEU A 115 5.91 7.20 7.98
CA LEU A 115 6.70 8.38 7.60
C LEU A 115 6.93 9.30 8.80
#